data_bc0db737ad1f1758106c8c29f4327d1e
#
_entry.id   bc0db737ad1f1758106c8c29f4327d1e
#
_cell.length_a   1.000
_cell.length_b   1.000
_cell.length_c   1.000
_cell.angle_alpha   90.00
_cell.angle_beta   90.00
_cell.angle_gamma   90.00
#
_symmetry.space_group_name_H-M   'P 1'
#
loop_
_entity.id
_entity.type
_entity.pdbx_description
1 polymer ?
#
loop_
_entity_poly.entity_id
_entity_poly.type
_entity_poly.pdbx_seq_one_letter_code
_entity_poly.pdbx_strand_id
1 'polypeptide(L)'
;LARVRAHIRRTNPAEVGEMLEHGDIKLAPTRMKVERAGTSIKLGPTEFRLLTVFLSRPGRVWTRESLLERVWEHDLDIDQRTVDVHVGRLRRALKVDGLTDPIRTIRSAGYSLDFEE
;
A
#
# COMPACT_ATOMS: atom_id res chain seq x y z
N LEU A 1 -7.66 7.49 -21.72
CA LEU A 1 -7.44 7.40 -21.37
C LEU A 1 -7.20 7.40 -20.94
N ALA A 2 -7.53 7.36 -20.99
CA ALA A 2 -7.41 7.25 -20.47
C ALA A 2 -7.25 7.19 -20.03
N ARG A 3 -7.49 7.09 -19.95
CA ARG A 3 -7.44 6.95 -19.39
C ARG A 3 -7.39 6.98 -18.74
N VAL A 4 -7.72 6.98 -18.68
CA VAL A 4 -7.79 7.00 -17.90
C VAL A 4 -7.94 6.99 -17.34
N ARG A 5 -8.24 6.97 -17.30
CA ARG A 5 -8.47 6.91 -16.70
C ARG A 5 -8.72 6.99 -16.07
N ALA A 6 -8.96 6.99 -16.20
CA ALA A 6 -9.31 7.07 -15.49
C ALA A 6 -9.66 7.34 -14.90
N HIS A 7 -10.14 7.30 -14.84
CA HIS A 7 -10.58 7.55 -14.25
C HIS A 7 -11.14 7.87 -13.71
N ILE A 8 -11.53 8.18 -13.53
CA ILE A 8 -12.01 8.42 -13.03
C ILE A 8 -12.60 9.04 -12.63
N ARG A 9 -13.33 9.09 -12.38
CA ARG A 9 -13.89 9.59 -12.04
C ARG A 9 -14.36 10.13 -11.24
N ARG A 10 -14.96 10.96 -11.05
CA ARG A 10 -15.37 11.06 -10.38
C ARG A 10 -16.12 11.02 -9.13
N THR A 11 -17.09 10.85 -8.98
CA THR A 11 -17.75 10.26 -7.92
C THR A 11 -16.87 9.96 -6.75
N ASN A 12 -17.42 9.66 -5.62
CA ASN A 12 -16.69 9.27 -4.45
C ASN A 12 -16.12 7.87 -4.64
N PRO A 13 -14.82 7.73 -4.81
CA PRO A 13 -14.24 6.42 -5.06
C PRO A 13 -14.49 5.42 -3.95
N ALA A 14 -14.54 5.88 -2.71
CA ALA A 14 -14.77 4.98 -1.58
C ALA A 14 -16.13 4.35 -1.64
N GLU A 15 -17.12 5.13 -2.08
CA GLU A 15 -18.47 4.61 -2.15
C GLU A 15 -18.66 3.62 -3.27
N VAL A 16 -17.98 3.81 -4.37
CA VAL A 16 -18.11 2.90 -5.49
C VAL A 16 -17.11 1.76 -5.46
N GLY A 17 -16.29 1.73 -4.41
CA GLY A 17 -15.34 0.64 -4.28
C GLY A 17 -14.24 0.67 -5.31
N GLU A 18 -13.81 1.86 -5.66
CA GLU A 18 -12.75 2.01 -6.66
C GLU A 18 -11.51 1.24 -6.23
N MET A 19 -10.93 0.51 -7.18
CA MET A 19 -9.72 -0.25 -6.90
C MET A 19 -8.50 0.62 -7.00
N LEU A 20 -7.56 0.40 -6.09
CA LEU A 20 -6.24 0.98 -6.20
C LEU A 20 -5.34 -0.02 -6.90
N GLU A 21 -4.60 0.45 -7.87
CA GLU A 21 -3.84 -0.45 -8.71
C GLU A 21 -2.52 0.18 -9.08
N HIS A 22 -1.46 -0.60 -8.95
CA HIS A 22 -0.14 -0.15 -9.37
C HIS A 22 0.71 -1.38 -9.67
N GLY A 23 1.31 -1.42 -10.86
CA GLY A 23 2.06 -2.57 -11.25
C GLY A 23 1.18 -3.81 -11.26
N ASP A 24 1.61 -4.85 -10.56
CA ASP A 24 0.85 -6.09 -10.51
C ASP A 24 -0.03 -6.21 -9.26
N ILE A 25 -0.17 -5.14 -8.49
CA ILE A 25 -0.97 -5.15 -7.26
C ILE A 25 -2.31 -4.47 -7.49
N LYS A 26 -3.36 -5.13 -7.02
CA LYS A 26 -4.72 -4.57 -7.04
C LYS A 26 -5.31 -4.67 -5.65
N LEU A 27 -5.86 -3.59 -5.18
CA LEU A 27 -6.45 -3.51 -3.85
C LEU A 27 -7.84 -2.94 -3.94
N ALA A 28 -8.81 -3.67 -3.38
CA ALA A 28 -10.21 -3.24 -3.35
C ALA A 28 -10.54 -2.76 -1.94
N PRO A 29 -10.58 -1.44 -1.70
CA PRO A 29 -10.70 -0.92 -0.32
C PRO A 29 -11.99 -1.35 0.38
N THR A 30 -13.10 -1.26 -0.31
CA THR A 30 -14.39 -1.59 0.34
C THR A 30 -14.56 -3.06 0.60
N ARG A 31 -13.89 -3.90 -0.16
CA ARG A 31 -13.98 -5.34 0.02
C ARG A 31 -12.82 -5.89 0.83
N MET A 32 -11.87 -5.04 1.16
CA MET A 32 -10.67 -5.42 1.90
C MET A 32 -9.97 -6.60 1.28
N LYS A 33 -9.81 -6.56 -0.04
CA LYS A 33 -9.16 -7.63 -0.77
C LYS A 33 -7.97 -7.10 -1.55
N VAL A 34 -6.94 -7.92 -1.62
CA VAL A 34 -5.69 -7.58 -2.30
C VAL A 34 -5.28 -8.76 -3.14
N GLU A 35 -4.79 -8.48 -4.34
CA GLU A 35 -4.15 -9.53 -5.13
C GLU A 35 -2.92 -9.00 -5.81
N ARG A 36 -2.02 -9.88 -6.11
CA ARG A 36 -0.79 -9.54 -6.81
C ARG A 36 -0.59 -10.52 -7.95
N ALA A 37 -0.56 -10.00 -9.17
CA ALA A 37 -0.41 -10.82 -10.38
C ALA A 37 -1.42 -11.96 -10.39
N GLY A 38 -2.65 -11.69 -9.97
CA GLY A 38 -3.72 -12.67 -9.95
C GLY A 38 -3.75 -13.57 -8.73
N THR A 39 -2.76 -13.46 -7.86
CA THR A 39 -2.68 -14.28 -6.64
C THR A 39 -3.28 -13.51 -5.47
N SER A 40 -4.23 -14.12 -4.78
CA SER A 40 -4.85 -13.49 -3.61
C SER A 40 -3.82 -13.37 -2.48
N ILE A 41 -3.75 -12.19 -1.89
CA ILE A 41 -2.82 -11.90 -0.80
C ILE A 41 -3.61 -11.67 0.47
N LYS A 42 -3.20 -12.32 1.55
CA LYS A 42 -3.86 -12.13 2.84
C LYS A 42 -3.07 -11.16 3.69
N LEU A 43 -3.75 -10.13 4.15
CA LEU A 43 -3.13 -9.10 4.98
C LEU A 43 -3.93 -8.92 6.26
N GLY A 44 -3.23 -8.62 7.35
CA GLY A 44 -3.89 -8.17 8.56
C GLY A 44 -4.43 -6.75 8.33
N PRO A 45 -5.28 -6.28 9.26
CA PRO A 45 -5.89 -4.94 9.09
C PRO A 45 -4.86 -3.82 8.98
N THR A 46 -3.82 -3.87 9.79
CA THR A 46 -2.80 -2.84 9.76
C THR A 46 -2.01 -2.85 8.47
N GLU A 47 -1.62 -4.05 8.02
CA GLU A 47 -0.89 -4.18 6.76
C GLU A 47 -1.75 -3.75 5.58
N PHE A 48 -3.06 -3.99 5.65
CA PHE A 48 -3.96 -3.55 4.61
C PHE A 48 -3.99 -2.03 4.52
N ARG A 49 -4.09 -1.36 5.67
CA ARG A 49 -4.07 0.10 5.70
C ARG A 49 -2.74 0.64 5.18
N LEU A 50 -1.66 0.00 5.56
CA LEU A 50 -0.32 0.42 5.15
C LEU A 50 -0.20 0.33 3.62
N LEU A 51 -0.64 -0.79 3.04
CA LEU A 51 -0.60 -0.94 1.59
C LEU A 51 -1.51 0.08 0.91
N THR A 52 -2.67 0.36 1.49
CA THR A 52 -3.57 1.35 0.94
C THR A 52 -2.90 2.72 0.85
N VAL A 53 -2.17 3.10 1.90
CA VAL A 53 -1.45 4.37 1.89
C VAL A 53 -0.40 4.39 0.78
N PHE A 54 0.38 3.32 0.67
CA PHE A 54 1.39 3.24 -0.38
C PHE A 54 0.77 3.33 -1.78
N LEU A 55 -0.33 2.64 -1.99
CA LEU A 55 -0.96 2.61 -3.31
C LEU A 55 -1.67 3.91 -3.65
N SER A 56 -2.01 4.71 -2.64
CA SER A 56 -2.65 6.00 -2.89
C SER A 56 -1.70 6.96 -3.60
N ARG A 57 -0.40 6.79 -3.40
CA ARG A 57 0.60 7.61 -4.07
C ARG A 57 1.83 6.77 -4.38
N PRO A 58 1.77 5.97 -5.43
CA PRO A 58 2.91 5.13 -5.79
C PRO A 58 4.14 5.97 -6.09
N GLY A 59 5.28 5.49 -5.64
CA GLY A 59 6.54 6.17 -5.85
C GLY A 59 6.86 7.22 -4.81
N ARG A 60 5.87 7.64 -4.02
CA ARG A 60 6.13 8.62 -2.98
C ARG A 60 6.89 7.97 -1.83
N VAL A 61 7.88 8.69 -1.32
CA VAL A 61 8.61 8.24 -0.15
C VAL A 61 7.87 8.70 1.11
N TRP A 62 7.49 7.74 1.94
CA TRP A 62 6.79 8.02 3.18
C TRP A 62 7.77 7.87 4.33
N THR A 63 7.88 8.90 5.17
CA THR A 63 8.69 8.77 6.37
C THR A 63 7.96 7.89 7.36
N ARG A 64 8.70 7.33 8.32
CA ARG A 64 8.06 6.53 9.37
C ARG A 64 7.03 7.34 10.12
N GLU A 65 7.35 8.61 10.36
CA GLU A 65 6.44 9.51 11.05
C GLU A 65 5.15 9.72 10.26
N SER A 66 5.26 9.94 8.95
CA SER A 66 4.07 10.15 8.14
C SER A 66 3.23 8.87 8.04
N LEU A 67 3.87 7.72 8.05
CA LEU A 67 3.12 6.46 8.07
C LEU A 67 2.40 6.25 9.39
N LEU A 68 3.03 6.64 10.50
CA LEU A 68 2.35 6.58 11.79
C LEU A 68 1.09 7.42 11.78
N GLU A 69 1.17 8.63 11.24
CA GLU A 69 0.01 9.50 11.19
C GLU A 69 -1.10 8.94 10.33
N ARG A 70 -0.76 8.35 9.20
CA ARG A 70 -1.76 7.86 8.27
C ARG A 70 -2.38 6.54 8.67
N VAL A 71 -1.59 5.64 9.24
CA VAL A 71 -2.05 4.29 9.52
C VAL A 71 -2.54 4.16 10.96
N TRP A 72 -1.86 4.82 11.90
CA TRP A 72 -2.18 4.73 13.33
C TRP A 72 -2.61 6.08 13.90
N GLU A 73 -3.37 6.83 13.14
CA GLU A 73 -3.63 8.24 13.40
C GLU A 73 -4.11 8.59 14.81
N HIS A 74 -4.74 7.67 15.49
CA HIS A 74 -5.26 7.95 16.82
C HIS A 74 -4.54 7.21 17.93
N ASP A 75 -3.46 6.55 17.62
CA ASP A 75 -2.74 5.77 18.59
C ASP A 75 -1.40 6.41 18.89
N LEU A 76 -1.34 7.10 20.02
CA LEU A 76 -0.14 7.84 20.41
C LEU A 76 0.92 6.95 21.04
N ASP A 77 0.59 5.71 21.32
CA ASP A 77 1.54 4.79 21.95
C ASP A 77 2.37 4.00 20.94
N ILE A 78 2.11 4.19 19.66
CA ILE A 78 2.84 3.46 18.63
C ILE A 78 4.10 4.24 18.25
N ASP A 79 5.23 3.57 18.24
CA ASP A 79 6.49 4.22 17.87
C ASP A 79 6.94 3.80 16.47
N GLN A 80 8.04 4.39 16.02
CA GLN A 80 8.51 4.17 14.65
C GLN A 80 8.97 2.75 14.39
N ARG A 81 9.36 2.02 15.42
CA ARG A 81 9.76 0.63 15.26
C ARG A 81 8.58 -0.24 14.83
N THR A 82 7.40 0.12 15.31
CA THR A 82 6.19 -0.60 14.93
C THR A 82 5.96 -0.49 13.44
N VAL A 83 6.26 0.66 12.85
CA VAL A 83 6.16 0.82 11.41
C VAL A 83 7.05 -0.20 10.71
N ASP A 84 8.29 -0.32 11.16
CA ASP A 84 9.23 -1.26 10.52
C ASP A 84 8.73 -2.70 10.60
N VAL A 85 8.16 -3.08 11.74
CA VAL A 85 7.63 -4.42 11.92
C VAL A 85 6.51 -4.71 10.93
N HIS A 86 5.59 -3.75 10.79
CA HIS A 86 4.45 -3.96 9.89
C HIS A 86 4.83 -3.87 8.42
N VAL A 87 5.82 -3.03 8.09
CA VAL A 87 6.35 -3.02 6.72
C VAL A 87 6.96 -4.38 6.41
N GLY A 88 7.70 -4.96 7.36
CA GLY A 88 8.27 -6.29 7.17
C GLY A 88 7.22 -7.35 6.94
N ARG A 89 6.12 -7.29 7.71
CA ARG A 89 5.01 -8.23 7.53
C ARG A 89 4.36 -8.05 6.17
N LEU A 90 4.18 -6.80 5.76
CA LEU A 90 3.59 -6.52 4.46
C LEU A 90 4.48 -7.06 3.33
N ARG A 91 5.78 -6.86 3.43
CA ARG A 91 6.70 -7.39 2.42
C ARG A 91 6.59 -8.90 2.29
N ARG A 92 6.54 -9.59 3.42
CA ARG A 92 6.44 -11.04 3.41
C ARG A 92 5.13 -11.51 2.80
N ALA A 93 4.04 -10.79 3.11
CA ALA A 93 2.74 -11.15 2.56
C ALA A 93 2.67 -10.91 1.06
N LEU A 94 3.37 -9.90 0.56
CA LEU A 94 3.35 -9.57 -0.86
C LEU A 94 4.31 -10.45 -1.67
N LYS A 95 5.11 -11.25 -1.02
CA LYS A 95 6.11 -12.05 -1.73
C LYS A 95 5.43 -13.13 -2.56
N VAL A 96 5.71 -13.12 -3.85
CA VAL A 96 5.23 -14.14 -4.79
C VAL A 96 6.43 -14.57 -5.60
N ASP A 97 6.59 -15.87 -5.77
CA ASP A 97 7.74 -16.40 -6.49
C ASP A 97 7.87 -15.80 -7.88
N GLY A 98 9.06 -15.37 -8.20
CA GLY A 98 9.35 -14.78 -9.50
C GLY A 98 9.08 -13.30 -9.60
N LEU A 99 8.51 -12.69 -8.54
CA LEU A 99 8.20 -11.26 -8.55
C LEU A 99 9.10 -10.52 -7.59
N THR A 100 9.38 -9.26 -7.92
CA THR A 100 10.25 -8.42 -7.11
C THR A 100 9.49 -7.83 -5.93
N ASP A 101 10.25 -7.42 -4.90
CA ASP A 101 9.69 -6.74 -3.74
C ASP A 101 9.31 -5.32 -4.17
N PRO A 102 8.04 -4.95 -4.09
CA PRO A 102 7.61 -3.62 -4.51
C PRO A 102 7.87 -2.53 -3.48
N ILE A 103 8.16 -2.92 -2.24
CA ILE A 103 8.41 -1.93 -1.20
C ILE A 103 9.90 -1.67 -1.09
N ARG A 104 10.26 -0.42 -1.28
CA ARG A 104 11.66 -0.01 -1.25
C ARG A 104 11.96 0.69 0.05
N THR A 105 13.10 0.38 0.63
CA THR A 105 13.59 1.08 1.80
C THR A 105 14.48 2.20 1.32
N ILE A 106 14.09 3.43 1.64
CA ILE A 106 14.90 4.60 1.30
C ILE A 106 15.68 4.95 2.54
N ARG A 107 16.96 4.67 2.51
CA ARG A 107 17.81 4.83 3.68
C ARG A 107 17.69 6.23 4.26
N SER A 108 17.47 6.30 5.56
CA SER A 108 17.35 7.57 6.29
C SER A 108 16.13 8.39 5.93
N ALA A 109 15.25 7.90 5.07
CA ALA A 109 14.06 8.64 4.67
C ALA A 109 12.77 7.89 4.96
N GLY A 110 12.71 6.59 4.66
CA GLY A 110 11.50 5.83 4.92
C GLY A 110 11.26 4.76 3.88
N TYR A 111 10.03 4.66 3.41
CA TYR A 111 9.64 3.59 2.50
C TYR A 111 8.81 4.13 1.35
N SER A 112 8.85 3.44 0.23
CA SER A 112 7.98 3.75 -0.89
C SER A 112 7.57 2.46 -1.57
N LEU A 113 6.49 2.52 -2.33
CA LEU A 113 6.05 1.39 -3.14
C LEU A 113 6.23 1.77 -4.60
N ASP A 114 7.06 1.01 -5.31
CA ASP A 114 7.38 1.33 -6.66
C ASP A 114 7.88 0.09 -7.38
N PHE A 115 7.49 -0.05 -8.64
CA PHE A 115 7.95 -1.15 -9.47
C PHE A 115 9.00 -0.59 -10.42
N GLU A 116 10.22 -0.75 -10.02
CA GLU A 116 11.32 -0.23 -10.78
C GLU A 116 11.67 -1.12 -11.94
N GLU A 117 11.94 -0.54 -13.05
CA GLU A 117 12.31 -1.31 -14.21
C GLU A 117 13.75 -1.63 -14.31
#